data_04f0530ce3f22d4d1a7ae7f2953ebbdb
#
_entry.id   04f0530ce3f22d4d1a7ae7f2953ebbdb
#
_cell.length_a   1.000
_cell.length_b   1.000
_cell.length_c   1.000
_cell.angle_alpha   90.00
_cell.angle_beta   90.00
_cell.angle_gamma   90.00
#
_symmetry.space_group_name_H-M   'P 1'
#
loop_
_entity.id
_entity.type
_entity.pdbx_description
1 polymer ?
#
loop_
_entity_poly.entity_id
_entity_poly.type
_entity_poly.pdbx_seq_one_letter_code
_entity_poly.pdbx_strand_id
1 'polypeptide(L)'
;MSEKAPFMVFSGTNSRYLAEKICASLNCPLGNMNITHFADGEFAVSYEESIRGAHVFLVQSTFPNSDNLMELLLMVDAAKRASAKSIVAVIPYFGWARQDRKDKPRVSIGAKLVADLLSVAGIDRLITMDLHADQIQGFFDIPVDHLYASAVFLPYIQSLKLEDLVIATPDVGGSKRASTFSKYLGVPLVLCNKSREKANEVASCLLYTSDAADD
;
A
#
# COMPACT_ATOMS: atom_id res chain seq x y z
N MET A 1 -34.28 -12.28 -10.25
CA MET A 1 -32.92 -12.43 -9.68
C MET A 1 -32.12 -11.20 -10.09
N SER A 2 -31.69 -10.32 -9.16
CA SER A 2 -30.87 -9.17 -9.55
C SER A 2 -29.50 -9.70 -9.97
N GLU A 3 -29.16 -9.49 -11.23
CA GLU A 3 -27.81 -9.78 -11.75
C GLU A 3 -26.79 -9.03 -10.87
N LYS A 4 -25.82 -9.78 -10.32
CA LYS A 4 -24.74 -9.13 -9.57
C LYS A 4 -23.99 -8.21 -10.52
N ALA A 5 -23.81 -6.97 -10.13
CA ALA A 5 -23.00 -6.04 -10.91
C ALA A 5 -21.61 -6.63 -11.17
N PRO A 6 -21.11 -6.56 -12.40
CA PRO A 6 -19.80 -7.10 -12.74
C PRO A 6 -18.70 -6.35 -11.95
N PHE A 7 -17.62 -7.04 -11.62
CA PHE A 7 -16.41 -6.38 -11.15
C PHE A 7 -15.36 -6.35 -12.25
N MET A 8 -14.59 -5.27 -12.31
CA MET A 8 -13.55 -5.07 -13.32
C MET A 8 -12.29 -4.55 -12.63
N VAL A 9 -11.13 -5.04 -13.04
CA VAL A 9 -9.83 -4.65 -12.50
C VAL A 9 -9.04 -3.91 -13.55
N PHE A 10 -8.55 -2.73 -13.20
CA PHE A 10 -7.68 -1.91 -14.04
C PHE A 10 -6.38 -1.61 -13.31
N SER A 11 -5.35 -1.25 -14.05
CA SER A 11 -4.04 -0.95 -13.49
C SER A 11 -3.51 0.35 -13.99
N GLY A 12 -2.95 1.13 -13.09
CA GLY A 12 -2.03 2.18 -13.47
C GLY A 12 -0.69 1.63 -13.96
N THR A 13 0.14 2.52 -14.52
CA THR A 13 1.39 2.19 -15.20
C THR A 13 2.34 1.36 -14.33
N ASN A 14 2.50 1.75 -13.06
CA ASN A 14 3.53 1.17 -12.19
C ASN A 14 3.08 -0.08 -11.42
N SER A 15 1.85 -0.56 -11.60
CA SER A 15 1.33 -1.72 -10.88
C SER A 15 0.78 -2.82 -11.79
N ARG A 16 0.99 -2.69 -13.11
CA ARG A 16 0.45 -3.60 -14.11
C ARG A 16 0.81 -5.07 -13.84
N TYR A 17 2.09 -5.34 -13.55
CA TYR A 17 2.57 -6.70 -13.24
C TYR A 17 1.82 -7.34 -12.05
N LEU A 18 1.44 -6.54 -11.05
CA LEU A 18 0.70 -7.02 -9.89
C LEU A 18 -0.78 -7.21 -10.24
N ALA A 19 -1.38 -6.27 -10.96
CA ALA A 19 -2.76 -6.37 -11.41
C ALA A 19 -2.98 -7.62 -12.30
N GLU A 20 -2.05 -7.91 -13.20
CA GLU A 20 -2.07 -9.13 -14.03
C GLU A 20 -2.05 -10.40 -13.17
N LYS A 21 -1.23 -10.46 -12.12
CA LYS A 21 -1.20 -11.58 -11.16
C LYS A 21 -2.48 -11.69 -10.35
N ILE A 22 -3.05 -10.56 -9.92
CA ILE A 22 -4.34 -10.52 -9.23
C ILE A 22 -5.43 -11.07 -10.15
N CYS A 23 -5.51 -10.60 -11.38
CA CYS A 23 -6.48 -11.06 -12.37
C CYS A 23 -6.34 -12.54 -12.67
N ALA A 24 -5.11 -13.05 -12.84
CA ALA A 24 -4.85 -14.47 -13.03
C ALA A 24 -5.33 -15.30 -11.82
N SER A 25 -5.09 -14.84 -10.59
CA SER A 25 -5.56 -15.52 -9.38
C SER A 25 -7.08 -15.50 -9.24
N LEU A 26 -7.75 -14.43 -9.70
CA LEU A 26 -9.20 -14.28 -9.67
C LEU A 26 -9.89 -14.92 -10.89
N ASN A 27 -9.13 -15.43 -11.84
CA ASN A 27 -9.61 -15.95 -13.12
C ASN A 27 -10.51 -14.94 -13.86
N CYS A 28 -10.06 -13.67 -13.94
CA CYS A 28 -10.72 -12.62 -14.66
C CYS A 28 -9.72 -11.87 -15.57
N PRO A 29 -10.18 -11.21 -16.65
CA PRO A 29 -9.31 -10.39 -17.49
C PRO A 29 -8.91 -9.11 -16.76
N LEU A 30 -7.72 -8.58 -17.09
CA LEU A 30 -7.37 -7.20 -16.78
C LEU A 30 -8.08 -6.28 -17.78
N GLY A 31 -8.76 -5.26 -17.29
CA GLY A 31 -9.48 -4.30 -18.12
C GLY A 31 -8.54 -3.43 -18.96
N ASN A 32 -9.05 -2.99 -20.10
CA ASN A 32 -8.31 -2.15 -21.04
C ASN A 32 -8.48 -0.67 -20.70
N MET A 33 -7.36 0.00 -20.47
CA MET A 33 -7.29 1.41 -20.19
C MET A 33 -6.09 2.01 -20.93
N ASN A 34 -6.25 3.19 -21.49
CA ASN A 34 -5.17 3.91 -22.15
C ASN A 34 -4.74 5.12 -21.31
N ILE A 35 -3.42 5.34 -21.25
CA ILE A 35 -2.80 6.51 -20.65
C ILE A 35 -2.03 7.22 -21.75
N THR A 36 -2.55 8.38 -22.16
CA THR A 36 -1.95 9.21 -23.22
C THR A 36 -1.07 10.27 -22.59
N HIS A 37 0.20 10.30 -22.94
CA HIS A 37 1.13 11.35 -22.52
C HIS A 37 1.20 12.45 -23.57
N PHE A 38 1.16 13.70 -23.11
CA PHE A 38 1.32 14.90 -23.94
C PHE A 38 2.75 15.41 -23.95
N ALA A 39 3.07 16.24 -24.92
CA ALA A 39 4.44 16.74 -25.12
C ALA A 39 4.94 17.67 -24.01
N ASP A 40 4.05 18.28 -23.25
CA ASP A 40 4.34 19.14 -22.11
C ASP A 40 4.51 18.37 -20.79
N GLY A 41 4.31 17.04 -20.83
CA GLY A 41 4.44 16.16 -19.67
C GLY A 41 3.12 15.86 -18.96
N GLU A 42 2.01 16.47 -19.36
CA GLU A 42 0.68 16.07 -18.88
C GLU A 42 0.30 14.68 -19.39
N PHE A 43 -0.69 14.05 -18.79
CA PHE A 43 -1.26 12.79 -19.27
C PHE A 43 -2.75 12.71 -18.97
N ALA A 44 -3.44 11.91 -19.78
CA ALA A 44 -4.87 11.66 -19.67
C ALA A 44 -5.15 10.17 -19.59
N VAL A 45 -6.23 9.81 -18.91
CA VAL A 45 -6.68 8.42 -18.73
C VAL A 45 -8.01 8.22 -19.43
N SER A 46 -8.14 7.11 -20.18
CA SER A 46 -9.40 6.68 -20.78
C SER A 46 -9.62 5.18 -20.62
N TYR A 47 -10.85 4.79 -20.28
CA TYR A 47 -11.27 3.39 -20.30
C TYR A 47 -11.67 3.00 -21.71
N GLU A 48 -11.11 1.92 -22.23
CA GLU A 48 -11.38 1.44 -23.60
C GLU A 48 -12.62 0.52 -23.67
N GLU A 49 -13.28 0.31 -22.54
CA GLU A 49 -14.48 -0.51 -22.43
C GLU A 49 -15.49 0.12 -21.45
N SER A 50 -16.77 -0.29 -21.57
CA SER A 50 -17.81 0.25 -20.70
C SER A 50 -17.68 -0.28 -19.28
N ILE A 51 -17.53 0.62 -18.33
CA ILE A 51 -17.49 0.34 -16.89
C ILE A 51 -18.76 0.76 -16.17
N ARG A 52 -19.79 1.17 -16.93
CA ARG A 52 -21.07 1.63 -16.37
C ARG A 52 -21.71 0.56 -15.51
N GLY A 53 -22.00 0.89 -14.25
CA GLY A 53 -22.65 -0.02 -13.29
C GLY A 53 -21.75 -1.12 -12.76
N ALA A 54 -20.47 -1.15 -13.11
CA ALA A 54 -19.48 -2.11 -12.59
C ALA A 54 -18.88 -1.67 -11.25
N HIS A 55 -18.41 -2.64 -10.46
CA HIS A 55 -17.51 -2.42 -9.35
C HIS A 55 -16.07 -2.37 -9.91
N VAL A 56 -15.43 -1.20 -9.85
CA VAL A 56 -14.12 -0.95 -10.48
C VAL A 56 -13.02 -0.99 -9.42
N PHE A 57 -12.02 -1.84 -9.63
CA PHE A 57 -10.81 -1.96 -8.81
C PHE A 57 -9.63 -1.35 -9.55
N LEU A 58 -9.01 -0.34 -8.97
CA LEU A 58 -7.90 0.42 -9.55
C LEU A 58 -6.61 0.08 -8.80
N VAL A 59 -5.73 -0.68 -9.44
CA VAL A 59 -4.47 -1.14 -8.82
C VAL A 59 -3.35 -0.17 -9.19
N GLN A 60 -2.88 0.62 -8.23
CA GLN A 60 -1.76 1.56 -8.43
C GLN A 60 -1.05 1.86 -7.12
N SER A 61 0.22 1.53 -7.03
CA SER A 61 1.10 1.98 -5.95
C SER A 61 1.47 3.44 -6.14
N THR A 62 1.43 4.23 -5.05
CA THR A 62 1.68 5.68 -5.10
C THR A 62 3.07 6.06 -4.56
N PHE A 63 4.10 5.23 -4.86
CA PHE A 63 5.49 5.58 -4.56
C PHE A 63 5.96 6.79 -5.42
N PRO A 64 7.01 7.51 -5.03
CA PRO A 64 7.56 8.59 -5.85
C PRO A 64 7.91 8.11 -7.27
N ASN A 65 7.64 8.87 -8.36
CA ASN A 65 7.29 10.31 -8.31
C ASN A 65 5.78 10.56 -8.02
N SER A 66 5.37 11.83 -8.01
CA SER A 66 3.97 12.24 -7.73
C SER A 66 2.99 11.80 -8.82
N ASP A 67 3.47 11.50 -10.01
CA ASP A 67 2.65 11.15 -11.17
C ASP A 67 1.86 9.87 -10.92
N ASN A 68 2.40 8.94 -10.14
CA ASN A 68 1.68 7.73 -9.74
C ASN A 68 0.39 8.02 -8.94
N LEU A 69 0.43 9.03 -8.09
CA LEU A 69 -0.76 9.48 -7.38
C LEU A 69 -1.70 10.23 -8.32
N MET A 70 -1.16 11.13 -9.15
CA MET A 70 -1.97 11.90 -10.09
C MET A 70 -2.67 10.99 -11.11
N GLU A 71 -1.96 9.98 -11.61
CA GLU A 71 -2.53 8.96 -12.50
C GLU A 71 -3.73 8.25 -11.82
N LEU A 72 -3.55 7.80 -10.57
CA LEU A 72 -4.64 7.18 -9.82
C LEU A 72 -5.84 8.13 -9.64
N LEU A 73 -5.62 9.40 -9.33
CA LEU A 73 -6.68 10.39 -9.20
C LEU A 73 -7.45 10.58 -10.50
N LEU A 74 -6.76 10.64 -11.64
CA LEU A 74 -7.37 10.70 -12.96
C LEU A 74 -8.14 9.43 -13.32
N MET A 75 -7.61 8.25 -12.95
CA MET A 75 -8.33 6.97 -13.09
C MET A 75 -9.65 7.00 -12.32
N VAL A 76 -9.63 7.48 -11.08
CA VAL A 76 -10.83 7.60 -10.22
C VAL A 76 -11.85 8.57 -10.83
N ASP A 77 -11.43 9.76 -11.24
CA ASP A 77 -12.33 10.76 -11.84
C ASP A 77 -12.96 10.24 -13.14
N ALA A 78 -12.17 9.60 -14.00
CA ALA A 78 -12.68 8.99 -15.23
C ALA A 78 -13.69 7.87 -14.94
N ALA A 79 -13.45 7.01 -13.94
CA ALA A 79 -14.36 5.95 -13.52
C ALA A 79 -15.69 6.52 -13.00
N LYS A 80 -15.63 7.57 -12.18
CA LYS A 80 -16.79 8.27 -11.64
C LYS A 80 -17.63 8.87 -12.78
N ARG A 81 -16.99 9.55 -13.74
CA ARG A 81 -17.68 10.13 -14.92
C ARG A 81 -18.25 9.07 -15.85
N ALA A 82 -17.62 7.90 -15.94
CA ALA A 82 -18.13 6.76 -16.70
C ALA A 82 -19.26 5.99 -15.98
N SER A 83 -19.72 6.47 -14.82
CA SER A 83 -20.82 5.90 -14.03
C SER A 83 -20.50 4.49 -13.49
N ALA A 84 -19.27 4.25 -13.04
CA ALA A 84 -18.97 3.08 -12.23
C ALA A 84 -19.92 3.02 -11.02
N LYS A 85 -20.28 1.83 -10.59
CA LYS A 85 -21.17 1.61 -9.43
C LYS A 85 -20.44 1.87 -8.13
N SER A 86 -19.19 1.44 -8.05
CA SER A 86 -18.27 1.75 -6.96
C SER A 86 -16.82 1.70 -7.45
N ILE A 87 -15.97 2.45 -6.79
CA ILE A 87 -14.56 2.59 -7.12
C ILE A 87 -13.72 2.21 -5.91
N VAL A 88 -12.95 1.14 -6.04
CA VAL A 88 -12.04 0.63 -5.02
C VAL A 88 -10.61 0.94 -5.43
N ALA A 89 -9.92 1.78 -4.65
CA ALA A 89 -8.49 2.00 -4.85
C ALA A 89 -7.70 0.87 -4.18
N VAL A 90 -6.90 0.15 -4.95
CA VAL A 90 -5.97 -0.89 -4.46
C VAL A 90 -4.57 -0.31 -4.53
N ILE A 91 -4.06 0.14 -3.38
CA ILE A 91 -2.79 0.85 -3.25
C ILE A 91 -1.82 -0.01 -2.42
N PRO A 92 -1.08 -0.95 -3.04
CA PRO A 92 -0.18 -1.84 -2.29
C PRO A 92 0.92 -1.06 -1.53
N TYR A 93 1.44 0.00 -2.12
CA TYR A 93 2.33 0.95 -1.46
C TYR A 93 1.67 2.32 -1.38
N PHE A 94 1.30 2.74 -0.17
CA PHE A 94 0.71 4.04 0.09
C PHE A 94 1.82 5.09 0.29
N GLY A 95 2.03 5.93 -0.70
CA GLY A 95 3.02 7.01 -0.66
C GLY A 95 2.67 8.07 0.39
N TRP A 96 3.68 8.86 0.81
CA TRP A 96 3.59 9.90 1.84
C TRP A 96 3.16 9.41 3.24
N ALA A 97 2.97 8.12 3.44
CA ALA A 97 2.56 7.52 4.73
C ALA A 97 3.50 7.85 5.89
N ARG A 98 4.79 8.14 5.63
CA ARG A 98 5.75 8.58 6.67
C ARG A 98 5.42 9.94 7.28
N GLN A 99 4.58 10.75 6.62
CA GLN A 99 4.13 12.06 7.07
C GLN A 99 2.74 11.94 7.71
N ASP A 100 2.60 11.05 8.69
CA ASP A 100 1.34 10.73 9.37
C ASP A 100 1.03 11.68 10.55
N ARG A 101 2.01 12.48 10.96
CA ARG A 101 1.92 13.42 12.08
C ARG A 101 2.86 14.60 11.90
N LYS A 102 2.66 15.65 12.68
CA LYS A 102 3.63 16.75 12.80
C LYS A 102 4.77 16.33 13.72
N ASP A 103 5.95 16.18 13.18
CA ASP A 103 7.21 15.93 13.92
C ASP A 103 7.91 17.24 14.36
N LYS A 104 7.53 18.36 13.74
CA LYS A 104 8.03 19.70 14.03
C LYS A 104 7.00 20.78 13.64
N PRO A 105 7.18 22.03 14.09
CA PRO A 105 6.29 23.13 13.69
C PRO A 105 6.29 23.39 12.18
N ARG A 106 5.14 23.80 11.63
CA ARG A 106 4.95 24.26 10.24
C ARG A 106 5.24 23.21 9.16
N VAL A 107 4.94 21.94 9.44
CA VAL A 107 5.01 20.84 8.46
C VAL A 107 3.62 20.35 8.07
N SER A 108 3.55 19.72 6.92
CA SER A 108 2.35 19.05 6.43
C SER A 108 2.10 17.72 7.18
N ILE A 109 0.87 17.21 7.07
CA ILE A 109 0.53 15.82 7.31
C ILE A 109 0.21 15.22 5.94
N GLY A 110 1.24 14.79 5.21
CA GLY A 110 1.11 14.36 3.82
C GLY A 110 0.18 13.15 3.66
N ALA A 111 0.19 12.22 4.61
CA ALA A 111 -0.72 11.07 4.60
C ALA A 111 -2.19 11.49 4.65
N LYS A 112 -2.54 12.52 5.45
CA LYS A 112 -3.91 13.06 5.51
C LYS A 112 -4.28 13.76 4.20
N LEU A 113 -3.37 14.57 3.64
CA LEU A 113 -3.61 15.23 2.37
C LEU A 113 -3.91 14.22 1.25
N VAL A 114 -3.13 13.13 1.15
CA VAL A 114 -3.37 12.08 0.15
C VAL A 114 -4.70 11.38 0.38
N ALA A 115 -5.05 11.09 1.64
CA ALA A 115 -6.34 10.51 2.00
C ALA A 115 -7.51 11.40 1.56
N ASP A 116 -7.41 12.72 1.79
CA ASP A 116 -8.42 13.69 1.39
C ASP A 116 -8.55 13.79 -0.13
N LEU A 117 -7.44 13.82 -0.88
CA LEU A 117 -7.45 13.86 -2.33
C LEU A 117 -8.13 12.63 -2.92
N LEU A 118 -7.82 11.44 -2.42
CA LEU A 118 -8.46 10.19 -2.86
C LEU A 118 -9.96 10.16 -2.54
N SER A 119 -10.33 10.60 -1.35
CA SER A 119 -11.74 10.67 -0.91
C SER A 119 -12.54 11.65 -1.77
N VAL A 120 -12.00 12.85 -2.01
CA VAL A 120 -12.64 13.90 -2.84
C VAL A 120 -12.72 13.46 -4.31
N ALA A 121 -11.70 12.78 -4.84
CA ALA A 121 -11.74 12.20 -6.18
C ALA A 121 -12.92 11.24 -6.34
N GLY A 122 -13.25 10.48 -5.28
CA GLY A 122 -14.48 9.69 -5.19
C GLY A 122 -14.27 8.19 -5.12
N ILE A 123 -13.22 7.73 -4.44
CA ILE A 123 -13.11 6.31 -4.09
C ILE A 123 -14.13 5.96 -3.00
N ASP A 124 -14.71 4.77 -3.08
CA ASP A 124 -15.66 4.24 -2.11
C ASP A 124 -15.01 3.34 -1.07
N ARG A 125 -13.82 2.82 -1.35
CA ARG A 125 -13.03 1.93 -0.48
C ARG A 125 -11.57 2.01 -0.85
N LEU A 126 -10.71 1.86 0.16
CA LEU A 126 -9.26 1.67 0.00
C LEU A 126 -8.88 0.24 0.41
N ILE A 127 -8.07 -0.42 -0.40
CA ILE A 127 -7.32 -1.63 -0.03
C ILE A 127 -5.84 -1.27 -0.06
N THR A 128 -5.12 -1.48 1.03
CA THR A 128 -3.70 -1.15 1.11
C THR A 128 -2.95 -2.18 1.95
N MET A 129 -1.62 -2.15 1.90
CA MET A 129 -0.77 -3.11 2.61
C MET A 129 0.29 -2.40 3.43
N ASP A 130 0.54 -2.88 4.65
CA ASP A 130 1.64 -2.45 5.55
C ASP A 130 1.78 -0.92 5.63
N LEU A 131 0.72 -0.21 6.00
CA LEU A 131 0.79 1.22 6.27
C LEU A 131 1.93 1.54 7.24
N HIS A 132 2.57 2.69 7.05
CA HIS A 132 3.64 3.16 7.94
C HIS A 132 3.19 3.22 9.40
N ALA A 133 1.94 3.58 9.63
CA ALA A 133 1.29 3.61 10.92
C ALA A 133 -0.18 3.19 10.75
N ASP A 134 -0.65 2.27 11.59
CA ASP A 134 -2.01 1.69 11.49
C ASP A 134 -3.12 2.74 11.60
N GLN A 135 -2.88 3.82 12.36
CA GLN A 135 -3.83 4.92 12.55
C GLN A 135 -4.12 5.74 11.30
N ILE A 136 -3.33 5.62 10.22
CA ILE A 136 -3.61 6.27 8.93
C ILE A 136 -4.98 5.86 8.39
N GLN A 137 -5.47 4.67 8.73
CA GLN A 137 -6.83 4.22 8.41
C GLN A 137 -7.89 5.24 8.88
N GLY A 138 -7.67 5.88 10.01
CA GLY A 138 -8.56 6.91 10.57
C GLY A 138 -8.51 8.25 9.83
N PHE A 139 -7.68 8.42 8.81
CA PHE A 139 -7.68 9.62 7.95
C PHE A 139 -8.74 9.56 6.85
N PHE A 140 -9.36 8.41 6.66
CA PHE A 140 -10.39 8.17 5.67
C PHE A 140 -11.77 8.08 6.34
N ASP A 141 -12.78 8.69 5.74
CA ASP A 141 -14.18 8.55 6.11
C ASP A 141 -14.87 7.39 5.36
N ILE A 142 -14.11 6.63 4.59
CA ILE A 142 -14.53 5.45 3.84
C ILE A 142 -13.88 4.19 4.41
N PRO A 143 -14.43 2.99 4.13
CA PRO A 143 -13.82 1.73 4.55
C PRO A 143 -12.40 1.56 4.03
N VAL A 144 -11.49 1.12 4.91
CA VAL A 144 -10.09 0.81 4.60
C VAL A 144 -9.80 -0.64 4.98
N ASP A 145 -9.40 -1.44 4.00
CA ASP A 145 -8.89 -2.79 4.22
C ASP A 145 -7.36 -2.72 4.29
N HIS A 146 -6.84 -2.72 5.52
CA HIS A 146 -5.40 -2.73 5.76
C HIS A 146 -4.89 -4.16 5.85
N LEU A 147 -4.23 -4.62 4.81
CA LEU A 147 -3.63 -5.94 4.72
C LEU A 147 -2.21 -5.94 5.31
N TYR A 148 -1.79 -7.09 5.82
CA TYR A 148 -0.44 -7.29 6.35
C TYR A 148 0.31 -8.30 5.49
N ALA A 149 1.47 -7.92 4.98
CA ALA A 149 2.34 -8.80 4.19
C ALA A 149 2.87 -9.99 4.99
N SER A 150 2.79 -9.95 6.32
CA SER A 150 3.09 -11.09 7.18
C SER A 150 2.29 -12.35 6.79
N ALA A 151 1.06 -12.21 6.31
CA ALA A 151 0.25 -13.33 5.82
C ALA A 151 0.87 -14.06 4.63
N VAL A 152 1.72 -13.37 3.86
CA VAL A 152 2.45 -13.93 2.71
C VAL A 152 3.86 -14.37 3.13
N PHE A 153 4.58 -13.52 3.89
CA PHE A 153 5.96 -13.79 4.24
C PHE A 153 6.13 -14.94 5.23
N LEU A 154 5.24 -15.08 6.21
CA LEU A 154 5.40 -16.13 7.22
C LEU A 154 5.36 -17.55 6.63
N PRO A 155 4.36 -17.93 5.81
CA PRO A 155 4.35 -19.24 5.16
C PRO A 155 5.56 -19.43 4.22
N TYR A 156 5.98 -18.38 3.54
CA TYR A 156 7.14 -18.43 2.66
C TYR A 156 8.42 -18.72 3.45
N ILE A 157 8.69 -18.01 4.54
CA ILE A 157 9.86 -18.22 5.39
C ILE A 157 9.85 -19.64 5.96
N GLN A 158 8.69 -20.12 6.43
CA GLN A 158 8.57 -21.50 6.91
C GLN A 158 8.89 -22.55 5.81
N SER A 159 8.52 -22.27 4.57
CA SER A 159 8.80 -23.18 3.44
C SER A 159 10.29 -23.32 3.12
N LEU A 160 11.11 -22.32 3.49
CA LEU A 160 12.56 -22.32 3.26
C LEU A 160 13.31 -23.28 4.20
N LYS A 161 12.68 -23.72 5.32
CA LYS A 161 13.25 -24.65 6.32
C LYS A 161 14.67 -24.26 6.76
N LEU A 162 14.85 -22.96 7.04
CA LEU A 162 16.15 -22.42 7.44
C LEU A 162 16.53 -22.92 8.84
N GLU A 163 17.77 -23.37 8.98
CA GLU A 163 18.39 -23.68 10.28
C GLU A 163 18.89 -22.38 10.91
N ASP A 164 18.90 -22.30 12.24
CA ASP A 164 19.39 -21.16 13.04
C ASP A 164 18.80 -19.80 12.63
N LEU A 165 17.51 -19.79 12.25
CA LEU A 165 16.81 -18.58 11.84
C LEU A 165 16.68 -17.60 13.00
N VAL A 166 16.99 -16.34 12.74
CA VAL A 166 16.81 -15.21 13.66
C VAL A 166 16.07 -14.09 12.94
N ILE A 167 15.12 -13.45 13.61
CA ILE A 167 14.47 -12.25 13.10
C ILE A 167 15.20 -11.02 13.63
N ALA A 168 15.56 -10.10 12.73
CA ALA A 168 16.20 -8.84 13.12
C ALA A 168 15.42 -7.64 12.61
N THR A 169 15.39 -6.56 13.38
CA THR A 169 14.84 -5.26 12.92
C THR A 169 15.93 -4.19 12.96
N PRO A 170 16.02 -3.34 11.90
CA PRO A 170 17.07 -2.33 11.78
C PRO A 170 16.87 -1.14 12.72
N ASP A 171 15.69 -1.00 13.35
CA ASP A 171 15.37 0.08 14.28
C ASP A 171 14.19 -0.31 15.19
N VAL A 172 14.00 0.51 16.24
CA VAL A 172 12.92 0.32 17.23
C VAL A 172 11.54 0.47 16.60
N GLY A 173 11.39 1.26 15.52
CA GLY A 173 10.11 1.44 14.82
C GLY A 173 9.57 0.15 14.20
N GLY A 174 10.46 -0.77 13.82
CA GLY A 174 10.12 -2.10 13.29
C GLY A 174 9.85 -3.16 14.36
N SER A 175 10.07 -2.88 15.65
CA SER A 175 10.08 -3.87 16.72
C SER A 175 8.78 -4.66 16.87
N LYS A 176 7.62 -3.98 16.77
CA LYS A 176 6.30 -4.63 16.83
C LYS A 176 6.12 -5.67 15.73
N ARG A 177 6.48 -5.31 14.49
CA ARG A 177 6.40 -6.20 13.32
C ARG A 177 7.37 -7.38 13.47
N ALA A 178 8.65 -7.12 13.79
CA ALA A 178 9.65 -8.12 13.99
C ALA A 178 9.29 -9.10 15.13
N SER A 179 8.71 -8.58 16.24
CA SER A 179 8.21 -9.42 17.34
C SER A 179 7.07 -10.34 16.88
N THR A 180 6.18 -9.87 16.02
CA THR A 180 5.12 -10.72 15.44
C THR A 180 5.72 -11.89 14.64
N PHE A 181 6.72 -11.62 13.79
CA PHE A 181 7.42 -12.66 13.03
C PHE A 181 8.15 -13.64 13.95
N SER A 182 8.94 -13.14 14.90
CA SER A 182 9.68 -13.95 15.87
C SER A 182 8.76 -14.88 16.66
N LYS A 183 7.67 -14.36 17.21
CA LYS A 183 6.69 -15.16 17.96
C LYS A 183 6.00 -16.22 17.10
N TYR A 184 5.61 -15.86 15.88
CA TYR A 184 4.93 -16.79 14.98
C TYR A 184 5.83 -17.94 14.53
N LEU A 185 7.11 -17.62 14.25
CA LEU A 185 8.10 -18.60 13.79
C LEU A 185 8.77 -19.36 14.94
N GLY A 186 8.63 -18.89 16.20
CA GLY A 186 9.28 -19.50 17.37
C GLY A 186 10.79 -19.31 17.38
N VAL A 187 11.30 -18.18 16.88
CA VAL A 187 12.74 -17.91 16.71
C VAL A 187 13.18 -16.64 17.45
N PRO A 188 14.46 -16.49 17.79
CA PRO A 188 14.99 -15.32 18.49
C PRO A 188 14.75 -14.01 17.74
N LEU A 189 14.63 -12.91 18.49
CA LEU A 189 14.52 -11.55 17.99
C LEU A 189 15.77 -10.74 18.33
N VAL A 190 16.33 -10.07 17.33
CA VAL A 190 17.44 -9.12 17.48
C VAL A 190 16.95 -7.72 17.18
N LEU A 191 17.12 -6.80 18.11
CA LEU A 191 16.77 -5.39 17.94
C LEU A 191 18.05 -4.59 17.67
N CYS A 192 18.06 -3.84 16.56
CA CYS A 192 19.08 -2.86 16.28
C CYS A 192 18.61 -1.49 16.77
N ASN A 193 19.31 -0.89 17.69
CA ASN A 193 19.08 0.50 18.07
C ASN A 193 19.98 1.40 17.26
N LYS A 194 19.35 2.25 16.44
CA LYS A 194 20.02 3.14 15.50
C LYS A 194 19.92 4.58 15.97
N SER A 195 21.05 5.17 16.34
CA SER A 195 21.14 6.60 16.62
C SER A 195 21.42 7.37 15.33
N ARG A 196 20.75 8.52 15.15
CA ARG A 196 20.93 9.42 14.01
C ARG A 196 21.13 10.83 14.53
N GLU A 197 22.21 11.46 14.13
CA GLU A 197 22.45 12.90 14.37
C GLU A 197 21.83 13.77 13.27
N LYS A 198 21.73 13.24 12.04
CA LYS A 198 21.10 13.90 10.90
C LYS A 198 20.19 12.93 10.14
N ALA A 199 19.23 13.47 9.39
CA ALA A 199 18.35 12.69 8.52
C ALA A 199 19.20 11.91 7.50
N ASN A 200 18.95 10.61 7.38
CA ASN A 200 19.64 9.66 6.50
C ASN A 200 21.10 9.30 6.84
N GLU A 201 21.68 9.83 7.93
CA GLU A 201 23.00 9.44 8.42
C GLU A 201 22.87 8.58 9.69
N VAL A 202 23.56 7.43 9.74
CA VAL A 202 23.60 6.54 10.92
C VAL A 202 24.85 6.89 11.71
N ALA A 203 24.68 7.39 12.93
CA ALA A 203 25.80 7.69 13.83
C ALA A 203 26.28 6.44 14.57
N SER A 204 25.36 5.56 15.02
CA SER A 204 25.71 4.30 15.70
C SER A 204 24.59 3.27 15.54
N CYS A 205 24.95 1.99 15.63
CA CYS A 205 24.00 0.89 15.66
C CYS A 205 24.42 -0.07 16.79
N LEU A 206 23.53 -0.26 17.77
CA LEU A 206 23.71 -1.25 18.85
C LEU A 206 22.76 -2.42 18.60
N LEU A 207 23.28 -3.63 18.71
CA LEU A 207 22.51 -4.86 18.61
C LEU A 207 22.14 -5.34 20.02
N TYR A 208 20.84 -5.56 20.23
CA TYR A 208 20.34 -6.19 21.44
C TYR A 208 19.74 -7.54 21.07
N THR A 209 20.26 -8.60 21.65
CA THR A 209 19.62 -9.92 21.63
C THR A 209 18.73 -10.01 22.86
N SER A 210 17.46 -10.40 22.69
CA SER A 210 16.68 -10.85 23.83
C SER A 210 17.18 -12.25 24.19
N ASP A 211 17.98 -12.37 25.24
CA ASP A 211 18.12 -13.65 25.92
C ASP A 211 16.76 -13.94 26.56
N ALA A 212 16.01 -14.83 25.96
CA ALA A 212 14.77 -15.33 26.52
C ALA A 212 15.10 -16.46 27.54
N ALA A 213 16.00 -16.16 28.45
CA ALA A 213 16.34 -17.03 29.55
C ALA A 213 16.49 -16.19 30.80
N ASP A 214 15.36 -15.70 31.31
CA ASP A 214 15.20 -15.50 32.75
C ASP A 214 13.69 -15.30 33.02
N ASP A 215 13.11 -16.36 33.62
CA ASP A 215 11.84 -16.54 34.35
C ASP A 215 10.54 -16.50 33.57
#